data_62551826d4d1ebec54a895b316e50360
#
_entry.id   62551826d4d1ebec54a895b316e50360
#
_cell.length_a   1.000
_cell.length_b   1.000
_cell.length_c   1.000
_cell.angle_alpha   90.00
_cell.angle_beta   90.00
_cell.angle_gamma   90.00
#
_symmetry.space_group_name_H-M   'P 1'
#
loop_
_entity.id
_entity.type
_entity.pdbx_description
1 polymer ?
#
loop_
_entity_poly.entity_id
_entity_poly.type
_entity_poly.pdbx_seq_one_letter_code
_entity_poly.pdbx_strand_id
1 'polypeptide(L)'
;MPAIVIEGSTLPRLSAALWLADFTGAFFTAGGRGMYYFHYLPMGLYNGCGNSPGTFGMFTMDSNYQTKQYTSQYFASQLITQEWAQPGNGTHKVFAATSDITDPAGHVLVTAYSLLRPDGQWALMLINKDQMNSHEVQIVFQNAGEATQHFSGPVDRITFGSEQYQWHPAPLPTGGSADPDGPPSRSKISAGAGTAYTLPKASITVLRGKTSD
;
A
#
# COMPACT_ATOMS: atom_id res chain seq x y z
N MET A 1 -1.16 -30.24 -11.63
CA MET A 1 -1.15 -28.85 -11.18
C MET A 1 0.21 -28.29 -11.50
N PRO A 2 0.35 -27.19 -12.23
CA PRO A 2 1.65 -26.57 -12.43
C PRO A 2 2.14 -26.03 -11.07
N ALA A 3 3.35 -26.41 -10.67
CA ALA A 3 3.99 -25.87 -9.50
C ALA A 3 4.38 -24.42 -9.78
N ILE A 4 3.88 -23.50 -8.97
CA ILE A 4 4.37 -22.11 -8.96
C ILE A 4 5.72 -22.15 -8.27
N VAL A 5 6.79 -22.12 -9.05
CA VAL A 5 8.14 -21.93 -8.51
C VAL A 5 8.31 -20.44 -8.23
N ILE A 6 8.27 -20.05 -6.97
CA ILE A 6 8.65 -18.69 -6.55
C ILE A 6 10.17 -18.69 -6.42
N GLU A 7 10.85 -18.31 -7.50
CA GLU A 7 12.31 -18.15 -7.47
C GLU A 7 12.67 -16.81 -6.83
N GLY A 8 13.50 -16.87 -5.80
CA GLY A 8 14.16 -15.75 -5.14
C GLY A 8 13.39 -15.12 -3.98
N SER A 9 14.13 -14.51 -3.05
CA SER A 9 13.59 -13.78 -1.91
C SER A 9 12.67 -12.63 -2.38
N THR A 10 11.42 -12.67 -1.95
CA THR A 10 10.41 -11.67 -2.32
C THR A 10 10.36 -10.48 -1.36
N LEU A 11 11.06 -10.55 -0.22
CA LEU A 11 10.89 -9.63 0.89
C LEU A 11 11.26 -8.17 0.59
N PRO A 12 12.32 -7.83 -0.17
CA PRO A 12 12.56 -6.44 -0.54
C PRO A 12 11.74 -5.96 -1.74
N ARG A 13 10.99 -6.84 -2.39
CA ARG A 13 10.23 -6.53 -3.60
C ARG A 13 8.96 -5.76 -3.28
N LEU A 14 8.44 -5.09 -4.28
CA LEU A 14 7.19 -4.34 -4.20
C LEU A 14 6.00 -5.20 -3.71
N SER A 15 5.98 -6.49 -4.02
CA SER A 15 4.96 -7.43 -3.56
C SER A 15 4.84 -7.48 -2.03
N ALA A 16 5.94 -7.29 -1.30
CA ALA A 16 5.90 -7.25 0.16
C ALA A 16 5.20 -5.98 0.70
N ALA A 17 5.36 -4.85 0.02
CA ALA A 17 4.62 -3.63 0.32
C ALA A 17 3.11 -3.81 0.09
N LEU A 18 2.74 -4.38 -1.07
CA LEU A 18 1.32 -4.65 -1.41
C LEU A 18 0.70 -5.60 -0.38
N TRP A 19 1.42 -6.67 -0.03
CA TRP A 19 0.96 -7.63 0.98
C TRP A 19 0.78 -6.97 2.35
N LEU A 20 1.75 -6.16 2.79
CA LEU A 20 1.68 -5.47 4.09
C LEU A 20 0.47 -4.53 4.15
N ALA A 21 0.22 -3.77 3.09
CA ALA A 21 -0.90 -2.84 3.01
C ALA A 21 -2.24 -3.60 2.99
N ASP A 22 -2.36 -4.66 2.19
CA ASP A 22 -3.56 -5.48 2.06
C ASP A 22 -3.88 -6.20 3.39
N PHE A 23 -2.86 -6.81 4.02
CA PHE A 23 -3.00 -7.45 5.32
C PHE A 23 -3.43 -6.46 6.40
N THR A 24 -2.81 -5.28 6.46
CA THR A 24 -3.14 -4.24 7.45
C THR A 24 -4.58 -3.75 7.29
N GLY A 25 -4.99 -3.47 6.07
CA GLY A 25 -6.36 -3.03 5.78
C GLY A 25 -7.39 -4.09 6.14
N ALA A 26 -7.15 -5.35 5.76
CA ALA A 26 -8.01 -6.49 6.10
C ALA A 26 -8.10 -6.71 7.62
N PHE A 27 -6.96 -6.63 8.32
CA PHE A 27 -6.90 -6.81 9.78
C PHE A 27 -7.76 -5.78 10.52
N PHE A 28 -7.65 -4.49 10.18
CA PHE A 28 -8.47 -3.45 10.83
C PHE A 28 -9.94 -3.54 10.41
N THR A 29 -10.25 -3.88 9.18
CA THR A 29 -11.63 -4.11 8.73
C THR A 29 -12.29 -5.29 9.45
N ALA A 30 -11.51 -6.30 9.83
CA ALA A 30 -11.96 -7.43 10.65
C ALA A 30 -12.07 -7.11 12.16
N GLY A 31 -11.85 -5.86 12.58
CA GLY A 31 -11.95 -5.42 13.96
C GLY A 31 -10.66 -5.50 14.77
N GLY A 32 -9.52 -5.67 14.12
CA GLY A 32 -8.20 -5.61 14.76
C GLY A 32 -7.95 -4.25 15.39
N ARG A 33 -7.25 -4.21 16.54
CA ARG A 33 -7.04 -2.99 17.34
C ARG A 33 -5.61 -2.47 17.33
N GLY A 34 -4.64 -3.29 16.97
CA GLY A 34 -3.25 -2.90 16.94
C GLY A 34 -2.42 -3.90 16.14
N MET A 35 -1.49 -3.42 15.37
CA MET A 35 -0.58 -4.22 14.58
C MET A 35 0.84 -3.71 14.79
N TYR A 36 1.76 -4.63 15.01
CA TYR A 36 3.17 -4.34 15.22
C TYR A 36 3.98 -5.00 14.12
N TYR A 37 4.78 -4.20 13.43
CA TYR A 37 5.66 -4.72 12.39
C TYR A 37 6.96 -5.24 13.01
N PHE A 38 7.34 -6.44 12.65
CA PHE A 38 8.60 -7.09 13.01
C PHE A 38 9.48 -7.11 11.76
N HIS A 39 10.58 -6.71 11.83
CA HIS A 39 11.71 -6.07 12.31
C HIS A 39 11.76 -4.57 11.93
N TYR A 40 11.61 -3.70 12.87
CA TYR A 40 11.80 -2.28 12.63
C TYR A 40 13.28 -1.93 12.52
N LEU A 41 14.11 -2.53 13.39
CA LEU A 41 15.55 -2.29 13.37
C LEU A 41 16.19 -2.88 12.12
N PRO A 42 17.17 -2.15 11.56
CA PRO A 42 17.90 -2.65 10.41
C PRO A 42 18.68 -3.90 10.81
N MET A 43 18.45 -4.95 10.06
CA MET A 43 19.22 -6.17 10.14
C MET A 43 19.88 -6.39 8.78
N GLY A 44 21.04 -7.04 8.76
CA GLY A 44 21.70 -7.37 7.50
C GLY A 44 20.73 -8.10 6.56
N LEU A 45 20.94 -8.01 5.27
CA LEU A 45 20.11 -8.63 4.21
C LEU A 45 19.94 -10.16 4.35
N TYR A 46 20.54 -10.76 5.38
CA TYR A 46 20.61 -12.19 5.62
C TYR A 46 19.65 -12.75 6.66
N ASN A 47 18.82 -11.90 7.28
CA ASN A 47 17.95 -12.37 8.34
C ASN A 47 16.56 -12.82 7.86
N GLY A 48 16.53 -13.54 6.78
CA GLY A 48 15.42 -14.44 6.50
C GLY A 48 15.64 -15.78 7.18
N CYS A 49 14.62 -16.57 7.36
CA CYS A 49 14.73 -17.97 7.76
C CYS A 49 15.54 -18.73 6.70
N GLY A 50 16.75 -19.13 7.03
CA GLY A 50 17.66 -19.83 6.13
C GLY A 50 18.58 -18.91 5.31
N ASN A 51 19.23 -19.47 4.29
CA ASN A 51 20.21 -18.78 3.43
C ASN A 51 19.57 -17.88 2.35
N SER A 52 18.32 -17.46 2.52
CA SER A 52 17.65 -16.61 1.52
C SER A 52 18.09 -15.17 1.67
N PRO A 53 18.51 -14.50 0.59
CA PRO A 53 18.73 -13.06 0.61
C PRO A 53 17.40 -12.35 0.81
N GLY A 54 17.32 -11.49 1.81
CA GLY A 54 16.12 -10.70 2.09
C GLY A 54 16.13 -10.20 3.53
N THR A 55 15.33 -9.19 3.77
CA THR A 55 15.14 -8.64 5.10
C THR A 55 13.67 -8.35 5.33
N PHE A 56 13.17 -8.68 6.53
CA PHE A 56 11.91 -8.16 7.03
C PHE A 56 12.05 -6.69 7.47
N GLY A 57 13.29 -6.15 7.48
CA GLY A 57 13.57 -4.79 7.95
C GLY A 57 12.96 -3.71 7.07
N MET A 58 12.73 -2.56 7.68
CA MET A 58 12.29 -1.34 7.00
C MET A 58 13.43 -0.65 6.23
N PHE A 59 14.68 -1.00 6.54
CA PHE A 59 15.88 -0.41 5.94
C PHE A 59 16.92 -1.48 5.64
N THR A 60 17.81 -1.19 4.71
CA THR A 60 19.10 -1.86 4.59
C THR A 60 20.19 -0.99 5.21
N MET A 61 21.28 -1.59 5.67
CA MET A 61 22.43 -0.89 6.27
C MET A 61 23.72 -1.17 5.52
N ASP A 62 24.63 -0.24 5.60
CA ASP A 62 26.02 -0.44 5.21
C ASP A 62 26.85 -1.11 6.33
N SER A 63 28.15 -1.34 6.07
CA SER A 63 29.08 -1.93 7.03
C SER A 63 29.32 -1.08 8.28
N ASN A 64 28.96 0.20 8.26
CA ASN A 64 29.08 1.15 9.36
C ASN A 64 27.79 1.33 10.15
N TYR A 65 26.80 0.45 9.92
CA TYR A 65 25.48 0.52 10.54
C TYR A 65 24.69 1.79 10.21
N GLN A 66 24.98 2.42 9.06
CA GLN A 66 24.21 3.55 8.57
C GLN A 66 23.12 3.06 7.61
N THR A 67 21.95 3.68 7.65
CA THR A 67 20.87 3.39 6.71
C THR A 67 21.35 3.64 5.29
N LYS A 68 21.32 2.60 4.46
CA LYS A 68 21.71 2.66 3.06
C LYS A 68 20.51 2.93 2.16
N GLN A 69 19.43 2.17 2.33
CA GLN A 69 18.20 2.31 1.56
C GLN A 69 16.98 1.96 2.42
N TYR A 70 15.84 2.52 2.06
CA TYR A 70 14.54 2.09 2.55
C TYR A 70 14.02 0.93 1.73
N THR A 71 13.29 0.01 2.36
CA THR A 71 12.63 -1.10 1.68
C THR A 71 11.22 -0.71 1.22
N SER A 72 10.61 -1.53 0.39
CA SER A 72 9.24 -1.30 -0.05
C SER A 72 8.25 -1.29 1.13
N GLN A 73 8.50 -2.08 2.17
CA GLN A 73 7.69 -2.13 3.40
C GLN A 73 7.74 -0.82 4.19
N TYR A 74 8.86 -0.11 4.17
CA TYR A 74 8.96 1.22 4.76
C TYR A 74 7.98 2.20 4.12
N PHE A 75 7.96 2.25 2.79
CA PHE A 75 7.04 3.14 2.07
C PHE A 75 5.58 2.74 2.25
N ALA A 76 5.26 1.44 2.25
CA ALA A 76 3.91 0.98 2.59
C ALA A 76 3.50 1.41 4.00
N SER A 77 4.40 1.24 4.98
CA SER A 77 4.15 1.69 6.36
C SER A 77 3.95 3.20 6.46
N GLN A 78 4.73 3.98 5.69
CA GLN A 78 4.54 5.43 5.59
C GLN A 78 3.16 5.79 5.04
N LEU A 79 2.71 5.13 3.95
CA LEU A 79 1.36 5.35 3.43
C LEU A 79 0.29 4.98 4.47
N ILE A 80 0.43 3.85 5.14
CA ILE A 80 -0.54 3.40 6.13
C ILE A 80 -0.62 4.37 7.31
N THR A 81 0.53 4.78 7.87
CA THR A 81 0.57 5.50 9.15
C THR A 81 0.48 7.02 9.01
N GLN A 82 0.82 7.59 7.85
CA GLN A 82 0.86 9.03 7.62
C GLN A 82 -0.24 9.52 6.69
N GLU A 83 -0.67 8.67 5.77
CA GLU A 83 -1.57 9.06 4.70
C GLU A 83 -2.96 8.44 4.84
N TRP A 84 -3.06 7.11 5.00
CA TRP A 84 -4.33 6.46 5.23
C TRP A 84 -4.84 6.75 6.64
N ALA A 85 -4.08 6.41 7.66
CA ALA A 85 -4.34 6.88 9.02
C ALA A 85 -3.85 8.32 9.19
N GLN A 86 -4.38 9.00 10.21
CA GLN A 86 -3.89 10.29 10.67
C GLN A 86 -2.99 10.07 11.89
N PRO A 87 -1.75 10.58 11.90
CA PRO A 87 -0.93 10.52 13.10
C PRO A 87 -1.58 11.24 14.29
N GLY A 88 -1.33 10.72 15.49
CA GLY A 88 -1.82 11.30 16.74
C GLY A 88 -2.87 10.42 17.43
N ASN A 89 -3.55 10.99 18.43
CA ASN A 89 -4.44 10.25 19.35
C ASN A 89 -5.92 10.28 18.93
N GLY A 90 -6.23 10.72 17.74
CA GLY A 90 -7.61 10.79 17.26
C GLY A 90 -8.19 9.42 16.90
N THR A 91 -9.50 9.27 17.08
CA THR A 91 -10.21 8.03 16.73
C THR A 91 -10.52 7.97 15.24
N HIS A 92 -10.12 6.89 14.60
CA HIS A 92 -10.50 6.56 13.23
C HIS A 92 -11.72 5.64 13.24
N LYS A 93 -12.62 5.84 12.27
CA LYS A 93 -13.73 4.90 12.05
C LYS A 93 -13.46 4.11 10.78
N VAL A 94 -13.46 2.79 10.89
CA VAL A 94 -13.28 1.86 9.76
C VAL A 94 -14.64 1.54 9.16
N PHE A 95 -14.73 1.54 7.83
CA PHE A 95 -15.94 1.19 7.10
C PHE A 95 -15.63 0.07 6.10
N ALA A 96 -16.61 -0.77 5.83
CA ALA A 96 -16.50 -1.78 4.80
C ALA A 96 -16.36 -1.12 3.42
N ALA A 97 -15.48 -1.67 2.61
CA ALA A 97 -15.34 -1.28 1.21
C ALA A 97 -15.33 -2.54 0.34
N THR A 98 -15.85 -2.45 -0.87
CA THR A 98 -15.88 -3.53 -1.85
C THR A 98 -15.30 -3.04 -3.17
N SER A 99 -14.83 -3.96 -3.99
CA SER A 99 -14.34 -3.70 -5.34
C SER A 99 -14.92 -4.77 -6.27
N ASP A 100 -15.31 -4.36 -7.46
CA ASP A 100 -15.81 -5.22 -8.54
C ASP A 100 -14.72 -5.56 -9.57
N ILE A 101 -13.48 -5.11 -9.35
CA ILE A 101 -12.36 -5.39 -10.25
C ILE A 101 -11.77 -6.76 -9.93
N THR A 102 -12.07 -7.72 -10.79
CA THR A 102 -11.65 -9.12 -10.63
C THR A 102 -10.98 -9.64 -11.90
N ASP A 103 -10.21 -10.72 -11.74
CA ASP A 103 -9.75 -11.51 -12.88
C ASP A 103 -10.87 -12.43 -13.43
N PRO A 104 -10.65 -13.10 -14.56
CA PRO A 104 -11.62 -14.03 -15.13
C PRO A 104 -11.96 -15.23 -14.22
N ALA A 105 -11.15 -15.53 -13.23
CA ALA A 105 -11.40 -16.58 -12.23
C ALA A 105 -12.17 -16.06 -11.01
N GLY A 106 -12.45 -14.76 -10.95
CA GLY A 106 -13.18 -14.10 -9.85
C GLY A 106 -12.30 -13.66 -8.68
N HIS A 107 -10.96 -13.70 -8.81
CA HIS A 107 -10.10 -13.16 -7.77
C HIS A 107 -10.06 -11.64 -7.84
N VAL A 108 -10.21 -10.99 -6.68
CA VAL A 108 -10.17 -9.53 -6.58
C VAL A 108 -8.77 -8.99 -6.88
N LEU A 109 -8.66 -8.21 -7.95
CA LEU A 109 -7.40 -7.57 -8.38
C LEU A 109 -7.13 -6.26 -7.65
N VAL A 110 -8.18 -5.51 -7.32
CA VAL A 110 -8.08 -4.27 -6.55
C VAL A 110 -8.80 -4.43 -5.22
N THR A 111 -8.09 -4.31 -4.11
CA THR A 111 -8.71 -4.25 -2.77
C THR A 111 -8.80 -2.80 -2.28
N ALA A 112 -9.82 -2.53 -1.46
CA ALA A 112 -10.10 -1.20 -0.94
C ALA A 112 -10.34 -1.24 0.57
N TYR A 113 -9.79 -0.26 1.28
CA TYR A 113 -9.94 -0.10 2.73
C TYR A 113 -10.24 1.36 3.04
N SER A 114 -11.31 1.61 3.78
CA SER A 114 -11.77 2.97 4.03
C SER A 114 -11.76 3.36 5.50
N LEU A 115 -11.34 4.60 5.76
CA LEU A 115 -11.36 5.24 7.07
C LEU A 115 -12.06 6.59 6.98
N LEU A 116 -12.83 6.94 8.01
CA LEU A 116 -13.10 8.33 8.34
C LEU A 116 -12.09 8.76 9.42
N ARG A 117 -11.27 9.74 9.08
CA ARG A 117 -10.18 10.25 9.90
C ARG A 117 -10.67 11.25 10.95
N PRO A 118 -9.92 11.50 12.03
CA PRO A 118 -10.26 12.51 13.04
C PRO A 118 -10.40 13.93 12.48
N ASP A 119 -9.72 14.26 11.37
CA ASP A 119 -9.83 15.56 10.68
C ASP A 119 -11.07 15.68 9.80
N GLY A 120 -11.94 14.67 9.80
CA GLY A 120 -13.15 14.65 8.99
C GLY A 120 -12.94 14.33 7.51
N GLN A 121 -11.74 13.95 7.10
CA GLN A 121 -11.48 13.45 5.75
C GLN A 121 -11.75 11.95 5.68
N TRP A 122 -12.30 11.51 4.55
CA TRP A 122 -12.24 10.13 4.15
C TRP A 122 -10.87 9.81 3.59
N ALA A 123 -10.32 8.66 3.98
CA ALA A 123 -9.09 8.13 3.44
C ALA A 123 -9.33 6.71 2.92
N LEU A 124 -9.09 6.49 1.65
CA LEU A 124 -9.18 5.19 1.00
C LEU A 124 -7.80 4.70 0.63
N MET A 125 -7.46 3.51 1.09
CA MET A 125 -6.26 2.78 0.65
C MET A 125 -6.70 1.74 -0.38
N LEU A 126 -6.27 1.93 -1.62
CA LEU A 126 -6.58 1.11 -2.78
C LEU A 126 -5.32 0.36 -3.19
N ILE A 127 -5.40 -0.96 -3.32
CA ILE A 127 -4.26 -1.79 -3.64
C ILE A 127 -4.53 -2.52 -4.95
N ASN A 128 -3.87 -2.08 -6.00
CA ASN A 128 -3.89 -2.77 -7.29
C ASN A 128 -2.85 -3.90 -7.28
N LYS A 129 -3.32 -5.14 -7.20
CA LYS A 129 -2.50 -6.36 -7.20
C LYS A 129 -2.18 -6.86 -8.60
N ASP A 130 -2.83 -6.30 -9.63
CA ASP A 130 -2.54 -6.62 -11.02
C ASP A 130 -1.14 -6.10 -11.37
N GLN A 131 -0.24 -7.01 -11.72
CA GLN A 131 1.14 -6.68 -12.06
C GLN A 131 1.30 -6.20 -13.50
N MET A 132 0.27 -6.36 -14.32
CA MET A 132 0.34 -6.08 -15.75
C MET A 132 -0.46 -4.85 -16.14
N ASN A 133 -1.59 -4.57 -15.45
CA ASN A 133 -2.53 -3.56 -15.89
C ASN A 133 -2.81 -2.50 -14.82
N SER A 134 -2.93 -1.26 -15.27
CA SER A 134 -3.56 -0.18 -14.51
C SER A 134 -5.08 -0.34 -14.56
N HIS A 135 -5.77 0.12 -13.52
CA HIS A 135 -7.23 0.13 -13.48
C HIS A 135 -7.75 1.54 -13.22
N GLU A 136 -8.81 1.92 -13.91
CA GLU A 136 -9.57 3.12 -13.58
C GLU A 136 -10.72 2.76 -12.66
N VAL A 137 -10.86 3.50 -11.56
CA VAL A 137 -11.90 3.26 -10.55
C VAL A 137 -12.70 4.53 -10.29
N GLN A 138 -13.99 4.37 -10.05
CA GLN A 138 -14.84 5.42 -9.50
C GLN A 138 -15.15 5.09 -8.04
N ILE A 139 -15.08 6.10 -7.17
CA ILE A 139 -15.34 5.95 -5.75
C ILE A 139 -16.74 6.44 -5.42
N VAL A 140 -17.50 5.56 -4.79
CA VAL A 140 -18.88 5.82 -4.40
C VAL A 140 -19.03 5.51 -2.91
N PHE A 141 -19.54 6.47 -2.15
CA PHE A 141 -19.91 6.29 -0.75
C PHE A 141 -21.41 6.07 -0.65
N GLN A 142 -21.82 4.98 -0.05
CA GLN A 142 -23.22 4.60 0.08
C GLN A 142 -23.59 4.37 1.54
N ASN A 143 -24.62 5.06 2.00
CA ASN A 143 -25.29 4.76 3.26
C ASN A 143 -26.69 4.20 2.96
N ALA A 144 -27.15 3.29 3.79
CA ALA A 144 -28.48 2.72 3.62
C ALA A 144 -29.58 3.80 3.70
N GLY A 145 -30.32 4.00 2.61
CA GLY A 145 -31.42 4.94 2.54
C GLY A 145 -31.03 6.40 2.25
N GLU A 146 -29.75 6.68 2.02
CA GLU A 146 -29.26 8.03 1.68
C GLU A 146 -28.85 8.12 0.20
N ALA A 147 -28.72 9.35 -0.28
CA ALA A 147 -28.16 9.60 -1.61
C ALA A 147 -26.69 9.18 -1.69
N THR A 148 -26.30 8.69 -2.85
CA THR A 148 -24.92 8.34 -3.14
C THR A 148 -24.01 9.57 -3.07
N GLN A 149 -22.93 9.48 -2.32
CA GLN A 149 -21.92 10.54 -2.18
C GLN A 149 -20.63 10.17 -2.95
N HIS A 150 -19.87 11.18 -3.30
CA HIS A 150 -18.59 11.10 -3.97
C HIS A 150 -17.58 12.02 -3.30
N PHE A 151 -16.30 11.82 -3.55
CA PHE A 151 -15.32 12.84 -3.21
C PHE A 151 -15.68 14.16 -3.91
N SER A 152 -15.54 15.26 -3.18
CA SER A 152 -15.84 16.61 -3.66
C SER A 152 -14.73 17.59 -3.32
N GLY A 153 -14.35 18.41 -4.29
CA GLY A 153 -13.26 19.36 -4.14
C GLY A 153 -11.87 18.71 -4.23
N PRO A 154 -10.86 19.25 -3.50
CA PRO A 154 -9.50 18.75 -3.59
C PRO A 154 -9.36 17.39 -2.89
N VAL A 155 -8.79 16.43 -3.62
CA VAL A 155 -8.42 15.09 -3.13
C VAL A 155 -6.92 14.93 -3.25
N ASP A 156 -6.24 14.64 -2.15
CA ASP A 156 -4.85 14.23 -2.15
C ASP A 156 -4.74 12.79 -2.67
N ARG A 157 -3.87 12.57 -3.64
CA ARG A 157 -3.52 11.24 -4.16
C ARG A 157 -2.06 10.96 -3.90
N ILE A 158 -1.78 9.91 -3.14
CA ILE A 158 -0.44 9.43 -2.82
C ILE A 158 -0.31 8.02 -3.35
N THR A 159 0.67 7.77 -4.24
CA THR A 159 0.83 6.48 -4.90
C THR A 159 2.25 5.95 -4.72
N PHE A 160 2.35 4.68 -4.40
CA PHE A 160 3.60 3.92 -4.35
C PHE A 160 3.43 2.62 -5.12
N GLY A 161 4.25 2.41 -6.12
CA GLY A 161 4.14 1.26 -7.00
C GLY A 161 5.43 1.02 -7.79
N SER A 162 5.31 0.25 -8.86
CA SER A 162 6.45 -0.15 -9.71
C SER A 162 7.19 1.01 -10.37
N GLU A 163 6.56 2.18 -10.49
CA GLU A 163 7.22 3.39 -10.99
C GLU A 163 8.10 4.08 -9.95
N GLN A 164 7.84 3.85 -8.66
CA GLN A 164 8.57 4.46 -7.55
C GLN A 164 9.57 3.49 -6.92
N TYR A 165 9.44 2.18 -7.14
CA TYR A 165 10.28 1.20 -6.48
C TYR A 165 10.48 -0.04 -7.33
N GLN A 166 11.76 -0.35 -7.65
CA GLN A 166 12.15 -1.57 -8.32
C GLN A 166 13.34 -2.21 -7.61
N TRP A 167 13.17 -3.45 -7.17
CA TRP A 167 14.24 -4.20 -6.53
C TRP A 167 15.05 -5.00 -7.55
N HIS A 168 16.37 -4.79 -7.53
CA HIS A 168 17.34 -5.50 -8.35
C HIS A 168 18.14 -6.45 -7.46
N PRO A 169 17.88 -7.76 -7.51
CA PRO A 169 18.62 -8.72 -6.71
C PRO A 169 20.07 -8.82 -7.19
N ALA A 170 20.99 -9.00 -6.25
CA ALA A 170 22.39 -9.26 -6.55
C ALA A 170 22.91 -10.38 -5.63
N PRO A 171 24.01 -11.08 -6.02
CA PRO A 171 24.63 -12.06 -5.17
C PRO A 171 25.08 -11.49 -3.82
N LEU A 172 25.15 -12.35 -2.82
CA LEU A 172 25.72 -12.00 -1.52
C LEU A 172 27.21 -11.63 -1.63
N PRO A 173 27.76 -10.71 -0.83
CA PRO A 173 27.13 -10.06 0.34
C PRO A 173 26.25 -8.84 0.04
N THR A 174 26.15 -8.38 -1.18
CA THR A 174 25.38 -7.16 -1.52
C THR A 174 23.87 -7.37 -1.44
N GLY A 175 23.38 -8.57 -1.81
CA GLY A 175 21.97 -8.97 -1.71
C GLY A 175 21.01 -8.24 -2.65
N GLY A 176 21.41 -7.10 -3.22
CA GLY A 176 20.62 -6.27 -4.12
C GLY A 176 20.45 -4.82 -3.66
N SER A 177 19.73 -4.07 -4.46
CA SER A 177 19.38 -2.66 -4.20
C SER A 177 18.07 -2.31 -4.90
N ALA A 178 17.43 -1.22 -4.46
CA ALA A 178 16.31 -0.65 -5.17
C ALA A 178 16.76 0.49 -6.09
N ASP A 179 16.21 0.54 -7.31
CA ASP A 179 16.38 1.64 -8.25
C ASP A 179 15.22 1.61 -9.28
N PRO A 180 14.28 2.56 -9.23
CA PRO A 180 14.12 3.63 -8.22
C PRO A 180 13.86 3.06 -6.81
N ASP A 181 14.14 3.90 -5.77
CA ASP A 181 14.04 3.55 -4.36
C ASP A 181 13.06 4.46 -3.57
N GLY A 182 12.04 4.95 -4.22
CA GLY A 182 11.03 5.85 -3.68
C GLY A 182 11.35 7.33 -3.96
N PRO A 183 10.71 8.30 -3.30
CA PRO A 183 9.55 8.15 -2.40
C PRO A 183 8.20 7.94 -3.13
N PRO A 184 7.09 7.74 -2.41
CA PRO A 184 5.75 7.76 -3.00
C PRO A 184 5.47 9.07 -3.75
N SER A 185 4.82 8.99 -4.91
CA SER A 185 4.39 10.15 -5.68
C SER A 185 3.18 10.82 -5.03
N ARG A 186 3.07 12.14 -5.16
CA ARG A 186 2.00 12.95 -4.57
C ARG A 186 1.38 13.88 -5.61
N SER A 187 0.07 13.94 -5.63
CA SER A 187 -0.68 14.87 -6.48
C SER A 187 -2.01 15.26 -5.83
N LYS A 188 -2.63 16.31 -6.36
CA LYS A 188 -4.00 16.71 -6.00
C LYS A 188 -4.90 16.60 -7.22
N ILE A 189 -6.11 16.13 -7.00
CA ILE A 189 -7.15 16.00 -8.02
C ILE A 189 -8.34 16.83 -7.56
N SER A 190 -8.93 17.60 -8.45
CA SER A 190 -10.24 18.22 -8.19
C SER A 190 -11.31 17.18 -8.49
N ALA A 191 -11.99 16.71 -7.46
CA ALA A 191 -12.95 15.62 -7.56
C ALA A 191 -14.40 16.13 -7.56
N GLY A 192 -15.26 15.32 -8.15
CA GLY A 192 -16.71 15.47 -8.17
C GLY A 192 -17.38 14.16 -8.60
N ALA A 193 -18.68 14.17 -8.78
CA ALA A 193 -19.42 13.02 -9.26
C ALA A 193 -18.84 12.53 -10.59
N GLY A 194 -18.60 11.20 -10.71
CA GLY A 194 -18.04 10.59 -11.90
C GLY A 194 -16.52 10.73 -12.07
N THR A 195 -15.80 11.32 -11.11
CA THR A 195 -14.34 11.37 -11.18
C THR A 195 -13.76 9.96 -11.17
N ALA A 196 -12.95 9.65 -12.20
CA ALA A 196 -12.19 8.43 -12.28
C ALA A 196 -10.77 8.61 -11.73
N TYR A 197 -10.27 7.58 -11.07
CA TYR A 197 -8.92 7.56 -10.49
C TYR A 197 -8.15 6.40 -11.11
N THR A 198 -7.03 6.70 -11.75
CA THR A 198 -6.14 5.68 -12.29
C THR A 198 -5.28 5.09 -11.17
N LEU A 199 -5.38 3.79 -10.98
CA LEU A 199 -4.53 3.00 -10.10
C LEU A 199 -3.46 2.33 -10.95
N PRO A 200 -2.18 2.73 -10.85
CA PRO A 200 -1.11 2.08 -11.60
C PRO A 200 -1.03 0.58 -11.28
N LYS A 201 -0.48 -0.20 -12.19
CA LYS A 201 -0.20 -1.61 -11.94
C LYS A 201 0.68 -1.80 -10.70
N ALA A 202 0.47 -2.87 -9.96
CA ALA A 202 1.26 -3.22 -8.77
C ALA A 202 1.50 -1.99 -7.88
N SER A 203 0.42 -1.40 -7.33
CA SER A 203 0.53 -0.15 -6.56
C SER A 203 -0.39 -0.10 -5.34
N ILE A 204 0.01 0.73 -4.39
CA ILE A 204 -0.81 1.22 -3.28
C ILE A 204 -1.12 2.67 -3.58
N THR A 205 -2.39 3.04 -3.61
CA THR A 205 -2.82 4.43 -3.76
C THR A 205 -3.69 4.83 -2.57
N VAL A 206 -3.33 5.91 -1.90
CA VAL A 206 -4.18 6.53 -0.88
C VAL A 206 -4.84 7.77 -1.47
N LEU A 207 -6.16 7.82 -1.40
CA LEU A 207 -6.97 8.98 -1.73
C LEU A 207 -7.52 9.58 -0.43
N ARG A 208 -7.35 10.90 -0.24
CA ARG A 208 -7.86 11.63 0.92
C ARG A 208 -8.61 12.86 0.50
N GLY A 209 -9.81 13.01 1.02
CA GLY A 209 -10.65 14.18 0.73
C GLY A 209 -11.94 14.19 1.52
N LYS A 210 -12.78 15.16 1.23
CA LYS A 210 -14.14 15.24 1.76
C LYS A 210 -15.13 14.72 0.73
N THR A 211 -16.27 14.25 1.19
CA THR A 211 -17.40 13.90 0.33
C THR A 211 -18.27 15.12 0.07
N SER A 212 -19.11 15.07 -0.98
CA SER A 212 -20.25 15.97 -1.12
C SER A 212 -21.20 15.81 0.07
N ASP A 213 -21.82 16.90 0.44
CA ASP A 213 -22.93 16.91 1.41
C ASP A 213 -24.13 16.13 0.88
#